data_9fecbd482f94fbbc54596043e16d34b2
#
_entry.id   9fecbd482f94fbbc54596043e16d34b2
#
_cell.length_a   1.000
_cell.length_b   1.000
_cell.length_c   1.000
_cell.angle_alpha   90.00
_cell.angle_beta   90.00
_cell.angle_gamma   90.00
#
_symmetry.space_group_name_H-M   'P 1'
#
loop_
_entity.id
_entity.type
_entity.pdbx_description
1 polymer ?
#
loop_
_entity_poly.entity_id
_entity_poly.type
_entity_poly.pdbx_seq_one_letter_code
_entity_poly.pdbx_strand_id
1 'polypeptide(L)'
;MHVPASPAGSQPATATRSTASDSALTRTILAATLVAALLRLFRLGHQSLWIDEQFTLVAAGLPGHVVWRDLLDNVHGPLHTLAVALFALLFGDAEWVVRLPSALAGIALVPAMAWLARVWTGRDTVAPAVWLTAGSPFLVWYSQECRNYAFLLLGATLATAALFELARHCGRGAVLRYLLAAAAATLSNLSFALLLPLHAWRWLMPGPTRRARLVSAAVVGAGLLLLVSPWLPAMGRIWDWSRLAPGREVPAAEAGLRGPHTMHPAAVPFALHAFAMGYSGGPSLRELRRSPEGAVRAHFAELALAGLVFGLLGALGLRAVARRRLLADTCLWLVAPALAVSYFAANNFKVFHPRYIVVSLPCCLLVVAAAFADLGPRARRVLAGVVAVLWAVALARMAFEPKYGREDYRTAMSKVRASMAAGERVLAVGAPEPVEWYGRGLTVARWWLGVAGRPERMQQTLTESLAAVPGTWVVLSRAEDDDPEGRCASWLDARTPVARRWSANGVQVWHVMRADVVAAGDPQQSPN
;
A
#
# COMPACT_ATOMS: atom_id res chain seq x y z
N MET A 1 -1.08 -80.81 20.80
CA MET A 1 -1.78 -79.61 20.34
C MET A 1 -0.79 -78.44 20.37
N HIS A 2 -0.19 -78.11 19.24
CA HIS A 2 0.70 -76.96 19.10
C HIS A 2 -0.14 -75.72 18.68
N VAL A 3 -0.08 -74.69 19.51
CA VAL A 3 -0.61 -73.37 19.15
C VAL A 3 0.51 -72.60 18.47
N PRO A 4 0.34 -72.09 17.23
CA PRO A 4 1.38 -71.28 16.59
C PRO A 4 1.34 -69.82 17.13
N ALA A 5 2.51 -69.29 17.49
CA ALA A 5 2.71 -67.89 17.88
C ALA A 5 2.41 -66.94 16.73
N SER A 6 1.61 -65.92 17.03
CA SER A 6 1.30 -64.79 16.12
C SER A 6 2.56 -63.94 15.86
N PRO A 7 2.84 -63.48 14.64
CA PRO A 7 3.99 -62.61 14.39
C PRO A 7 3.71 -61.20 14.93
N ALA A 8 4.65 -60.68 15.70
CA ALA A 8 4.67 -59.35 16.24
C ALA A 8 4.57 -58.30 15.13
N GLY A 9 3.62 -57.37 15.30
CA GLY A 9 3.28 -56.35 14.33
C GLY A 9 4.41 -55.38 14.01
N SER A 10 4.63 -55.24 12.74
CA SER A 10 5.41 -54.15 12.15
C SER A 10 4.60 -52.89 12.06
N GLN A 11 4.67 -52.01 13.05
CA GLN A 11 4.35 -50.60 12.94
C GLN A 11 5.50 -49.80 13.53
N PRO A 12 6.22 -48.96 12.77
CA PRO A 12 5.92 -47.54 12.74
C PRO A 12 6.51 -46.73 11.53
N ALA A 13 6.44 -47.19 10.30
CA ALA A 13 7.04 -46.45 9.18
C ALA A 13 6.19 -45.22 8.73
N THR A 14 4.91 -45.16 9.06
CA THR A 14 4.01 -44.06 8.66
C THR A 14 4.08 -42.85 9.59
N ALA A 15 4.28 -43.05 10.89
CA ALA A 15 4.36 -41.97 11.88
C ALA A 15 5.64 -41.13 11.73
N THR A 16 6.78 -41.77 11.46
CA THR A 16 8.07 -41.07 11.27
C THR A 16 8.16 -40.26 9.99
N ARG A 17 7.50 -40.67 8.90
CA ARG A 17 7.41 -39.86 7.65
C ARG A 17 6.54 -38.61 7.82
N SER A 18 5.48 -38.66 8.61
CA SER A 18 4.61 -37.53 8.90
C SER A 18 5.35 -36.45 9.69
N THR A 19 6.04 -36.79 10.75
CA THR A 19 6.79 -35.86 11.62
C THR A 19 7.98 -35.19 10.88
N ALA A 20 8.70 -35.93 10.07
CA ALA A 20 9.80 -35.38 9.25
C ALA A 20 9.29 -34.36 8.18
N SER A 21 8.13 -34.65 7.59
CA SER A 21 7.49 -33.74 6.63
C SER A 21 6.96 -32.45 7.28
N ASP A 22 6.45 -32.54 8.51
CA ASP A 22 5.98 -31.38 9.27
C ASP A 22 7.14 -30.50 9.73
N SER A 23 8.23 -31.08 10.18
CA SER A 23 9.44 -30.34 10.58
C SER A 23 10.10 -29.63 9.40
N ALA A 24 10.09 -30.22 8.20
CA ALA A 24 10.60 -29.59 6.99
C ALA A 24 9.75 -28.39 6.58
N LEU A 25 8.42 -28.50 6.65
CA LEU A 25 7.52 -27.40 6.34
C LEU A 25 7.66 -26.24 7.33
N THR A 26 7.77 -26.54 8.62
CA THR A 26 8.03 -25.54 9.68
C THR A 26 9.33 -24.79 9.43
N ARG A 27 10.42 -25.50 9.09
CA ARG A 27 11.70 -24.86 8.70
C ARG A 27 11.54 -23.94 7.49
N THR A 28 10.75 -24.35 6.50
CA THR A 28 10.48 -23.51 5.31
C THR A 28 9.72 -22.23 5.69
N ILE A 29 8.70 -22.32 6.55
CA ILE A 29 7.95 -21.16 7.03
C ILE A 29 8.87 -20.19 7.80
N LEU A 30 9.70 -20.73 8.71
CA LEU A 30 10.66 -19.93 9.49
C LEU A 30 11.69 -19.23 8.59
N ALA A 31 12.27 -19.96 7.63
CA ALA A 31 13.22 -19.41 6.67
C ALA A 31 12.59 -18.27 5.81
N ALA A 32 11.38 -18.50 5.29
CA ALA A 32 10.66 -17.48 4.55
C ALA A 32 10.30 -16.27 5.42
N THR A 33 9.93 -16.48 6.70
CA THR A 33 9.65 -15.40 7.64
C THR A 33 10.92 -14.59 7.95
N LEU A 34 12.07 -15.24 8.10
CA LEU A 34 13.36 -14.57 8.28
C LEU A 34 13.73 -13.72 7.05
N VAL A 35 13.60 -14.26 5.84
CA VAL A 35 13.84 -13.50 4.60
C VAL A 35 12.86 -12.33 4.50
N ALA A 36 11.60 -12.53 4.87
CA ALA A 36 10.62 -11.45 4.92
C ALA A 36 11.04 -10.34 5.91
N ALA A 37 11.56 -10.70 7.08
CA ALA A 37 12.06 -9.75 8.07
C ALA A 37 13.26 -8.96 7.52
N LEU A 38 14.23 -9.64 6.92
CA LEU A 38 15.39 -8.99 6.31
C LEU A 38 14.98 -7.98 5.23
N LEU A 39 14.10 -8.37 4.31
CA LEU A 39 13.66 -7.49 3.22
C LEU A 39 12.86 -6.28 3.72
N ARG A 40 12.02 -6.45 4.76
CA ARG A 40 11.14 -5.39 5.26
C ARG A 40 11.84 -4.42 6.22
N LEU A 41 12.85 -4.90 6.93
CA LEU A 41 13.63 -4.06 7.84
C LEU A 41 14.83 -3.39 7.13
N PHE A 42 15.27 -3.94 5.99
CA PHE A 42 16.35 -3.36 5.22
C PHE A 42 16.01 -1.95 4.76
N ARG A 43 16.80 -0.95 5.17
CA ARG A 43 16.65 0.46 4.83
C ARG A 43 15.28 1.07 5.20
N LEU A 44 14.58 0.56 6.22
CA LEU A 44 13.22 0.97 6.62
C LEU A 44 13.08 2.49 6.84
N GLY A 45 14.10 3.17 7.40
CA GLY A 45 14.13 4.63 7.62
C GLY A 45 14.84 5.41 6.52
N HIS A 46 15.23 4.79 5.40
CA HIS A 46 16.07 5.45 4.40
C HIS A 46 15.34 6.55 3.61
N GLN A 47 14.13 6.27 3.18
CA GLN A 47 13.32 7.23 2.43
C GLN A 47 12.62 8.21 3.38
N SER A 48 12.48 9.48 2.97
CA SER A 48 11.71 10.45 3.73
C SER A 48 10.22 10.07 3.78
N LEU A 49 9.52 10.59 4.78
CA LEU A 49 8.06 10.46 4.88
C LEU A 49 7.38 11.29 3.78
N TRP A 50 6.37 10.74 3.16
CA TRP A 50 5.61 11.39 2.10
C TRP A 50 4.18 11.73 2.56
N ILE A 51 3.42 12.44 1.74
CA ILE A 51 2.14 13.03 2.12
C ILE A 51 1.16 12.02 2.76
N ASP A 52 1.02 10.81 2.19
CA ASP A 52 0.07 9.84 2.74
C ASP A 52 0.50 9.33 4.13
N GLU A 53 1.81 9.24 4.42
CA GLU A 53 2.32 8.89 5.74
C GLU A 53 2.05 10.01 6.75
N GLN A 54 2.16 11.28 6.32
CA GLN A 54 1.87 12.44 7.18
C GLN A 54 0.43 12.42 7.70
N PHE A 55 -0.55 12.04 6.87
CA PHE A 55 -1.93 11.88 7.35
C PHE A 55 -2.06 10.85 8.48
N THR A 56 -1.25 9.79 8.47
CA THR A 56 -1.22 8.83 9.57
C THR A 56 -0.56 9.43 10.82
N LEU A 57 0.51 10.21 10.66
CA LEU A 57 1.22 10.82 11.78
C LEU A 57 0.37 11.90 12.47
N VAL A 58 -0.30 12.74 11.70
CA VAL A 58 -1.25 13.73 12.23
C VAL A 58 -2.37 13.03 13.01
N ALA A 59 -2.98 11.99 12.43
CA ALA A 59 -4.00 11.21 13.11
C ALA A 59 -3.47 10.47 14.36
N ALA A 60 -2.17 10.14 14.40
CA ALA A 60 -1.49 9.58 15.57
C ALA A 60 -1.09 10.66 16.60
N GLY A 61 -1.41 11.94 16.35
CA GLY A 61 -1.09 13.05 17.25
C GLY A 61 0.37 13.47 17.22
N LEU A 62 1.09 13.23 16.13
CA LEU A 62 2.51 13.57 16.02
C LEU A 62 2.73 14.84 15.18
N PRO A 63 3.55 15.80 15.64
CA PRO A 63 4.15 15.86 16.98
C PRO A 63 3.17 16.43 18.02
N GLY A 64 2.89 15.70 19.09
CA GLY A 64 1.96 16.17 20.13
C GLY A 64 1.25 15.01 20.82
N HIS A 65 -0.03 15.15 21.05
CA HIS A 65 -0.85 14.15 21.73
C HIS A 65 -1.98 13.66 20.84
N VAL A 66 -2.33 12.37 20.95
CA VAL A 66 -3.46 11.77 20.26
C VAL A 66 -4.75 12.49 20.66
N VAL A 67 -5.45 13.07 19.69
CA VAL A 67 -6.77 13.65 19.89
C VAL A 67 -7.81 12.64 19.44
N TRP A 68 -8.62 12.14 20.37
CA TRP A 68 -9.66 11.13 20.09
C TRP A 68 -10.60 11.55 18.96
N ARG A 69 -10.88 12.84 18.85
CA ARG A 69 -11.71 13.38 17.77
C ARG A 69 -11.07 13.17 16.41
N ASP A 70 -9.78 13.46 16.27
CA ASP A 70 -9.06 13.30 14.99
C ASP A 70 -8.97 11.83 14.60
N LEU A 71 -8.84 10.94 15.58
CA LEU A 71 -8.87 9.50 15.38
C LEU A 71 -10.24 9.01 14.88
N LEU A 72 -11.33 9.54 15.43
CA LEU A 72 -12.71 9.20 15.03
C LEU A 72 -13.11 9.87 13.71
N ASP A 73 -12.59 11.04 13.40
CA ASP A 73 -12.84 11.74 12.14
C ASP A 73 -11.94 11.26 10.98
N ASN A 74 -11.11 10.23 11.21
CA ASN A 74 -10.30 9.64 10.17
C ASN A 74 -11.12 8.68 9.30
N VAL A 75 -10.86 8.70 7.98
CA VAL A 75 -11.45 7.75 6.99
C VAL A 75 -11.00 6.30 7.19
N HIS A 76 -9.96 6.08 7.97
CA HIS A 76 -9.41 4.77 8.29
C HIS A 76 -9.65 4.41 9.75
N GLY A 77 -9.81 3.12 10.03
CA GLY A 77 -9.95 2.64 11.40
C GLY A 77 -8.68 2.89 12.24
N PRO A 78 -8.80 2.89 13.58
CA PRO A 78 -7.76 3.39 14.48
C PRO A 78 -6.60 2.43 14.74
N LEU A 79 -6.73 1.14 14.38
CA LEU A 79 -5.80 0.11 14.86
C LEU A 79 -4.34 0.39 14.47
N HIS A 80 -4.10 0.70 13.19
CA HIS A 80 -2.76 1.03 12.71
C HIS A 80 -2.25 2.35 13.32
N THR A 81 -3.11 3.38 13.36
CA THR A 81 -2.77 4.71 13.89
C THR A 81 -2.39 4.63 15.37
N LEU A 82 -3.13 3.85 16.16
CA LEU A 82 -2.80 3.60 17.57
C LEU A 82 -1.48 2.83 17.74
N ALA A 83 -1.21 1.86 16.86
CA ALA A 83 0.08 1.17 16.86
C ALA A 83 1.24 2.12 16.55
N VAL A 84 1.08 3.02 15.57
CA VAL A 84 2.08 4.06 15.25
C VAL A 84 2.29 5.00 16.45
N ALA A 85 1.21 5.48 17.07
CA ALA A 85 1.28 6.35 18.26
C ALA A 85 2.01 5.66 19.43
N LEU A 86 1.70 4.37 19.68
CA LEU A 86 2.39 3.59 20.72
C LEU A 86 3.89 3.44 20.45
N PHE A 87 4.27 3.10 19.21
CA PHE A 87 5.69 2.96 18.87
C PHE A 87 6.42 4.30 18.93
N ALA A 88 5.78 5.37 18.48
CA ALA A 88 6.35 6.71 18.58
C ALA A 88 6.50 7.16 20.05
N LEU A 89 5.57 6.83 20.92
CA LEU A 89 5.66 7.09 22.36
C LEU A 89 6.85 6.36 23.02
N LEU A 90 7.10 5.11 22.59
CA LEU A 90 8.16 4.28 23.19
C LEU A 90 9.55 4.55 22.63
N PHE A 91 9.66 4.87 21.33
CA PHE A 91 10.92 4.88 20.59
C PHE A 91 11.19 6.18 19.81
N GLY A 92 10.30 7.18 19.92
CA GLY A 92 10.42 8.45 19.19
C GLY A 92 9.78 8.38 17.79
N ASP A 93 9.87 9.50 17.05
CA ASP A 93 9.16 9.74 15.79
C ASP A 93 10.05 9.58 14.53
N ALA A 94 11.18 8.88 14.66
CA ALA A 94 12.04 8.58 13.52
C ALA A 94 11.31 7.75 12.46
N GLU A 95 11.66 7.91 11.18
CA GLU A 95 10.97 7.28 10.05
C GLU A 95 10.90 5.75 10.16
N TRP A 96 11.96 5.11 10.66
CA TRP A 96 11.96 3.66 10.86
C TRP A 96 11.02 3.24 12.00
N VAL A 97 10.87 4.06 13.04
CA VAL A 97 9.98 3.77 14.18
C VAL A 97 8.53 3.78 13.74
N VAL A 98 8.10 4.85 13.05
CA VAL A 98 6.69 4.99 12.62
C VAL A 98 6.29 3.97 11.53
N ARG A 99 7.26 3.41 10.81
CA ARG A 99 7.06 2.33 9.82
C ARG A 99 7.13 0.92 10.41
N LEU A 100 7.75 0.77 11.59
CA LEU A 100 7.99 -0.54 12.21
C LEU A 100 6.70 -1.34 12.46
N PRO A 101 5.56 -0.76 12.90
CA PRO A 101 4.31 -1.50 13.01
C PRO A 101 3.89 -2.17 11.69
N SER A 102 3.96 -1.45 10.56
CA SER A 102 3.65 -1.99 9.23
C SER A 102 4.63 -3.10 8.81
N ALA A 103 5.92 -2.94 9.10
CA ALA A 103 6.93 -3.95 8.83
C ALA A 103 6.67 -5.25 9.60
N LEU A 104 6.35 -5.15 10.89
CA LEU A 104 6.01 -6.31 11.73
C LEU A 104 4.74 -7.03 11.25
N ALA A 105 3.70 -6.28 10.87
CA ALA A 105 2.49 -6.86 10.28
C ALA A 105 2.79 -7.58 8.95
N GLY A 106 3.64 -7.00 8.10
CA GLY A 106 4.08 -7.63 6.85
C GLY A 106 4.93 -8.89 7.06
N ILE A 107 5.75 -8.96 8.12
CA ILE A 107 6.49 -10.17 8.51
C ILE A 107 5.51 -11.24 8.99
N ALA A 108 4.56 -10.89 9.85
CA ALA A 108 3.55 -11.80 10.38
C ALA A 108 2.59 -12.33 9.28
N LEU A 109 2.48 -11.63 8.15
CA LEU A 109 1.69 -12.08 7.01
C LEU A 109 2.21 -13.41 6.43
N VAL A 110 3.52 -13.72 6.53
CA VAL A 110 4.09 -14.97 6.00
C VAL A 110 3.50 -16.21 6.69
N PRO A 111 3.55 -16.36 8.02
CA PRO A 111 2.89 -17.47 8.69
C PRO A 111 1.35 -17.44 8.55
N ALA A 112 0.73 -16.27 8.45
CA ALA A 112 -0.70 -16.17 8.17
C ALA A 112 -1.06 -16.76 6.78
N MET A 113 -0.24 -16.49 5.77
CA MET A 113 -0.38 -17.06 4.43
C MET A 113 -0.14 -18.58 4.43
N ALA A 114 0.77 -19.08 5.26
CA ALA A 114 0.95 -20.53 5.44
C ALA A 114 -0.33 -21.21 5.96
N TRP A 115 -0.97 -20.58 6.96
CA TRP A 115 -2.26 -21.08 7.48
C TRP A 115 -3.36 -21.01 6.40
N LEU A 116 -3.51 -19.87 5.74
CA LEU A 116 -4.51 -19.70 4.68
C LEU A 116 -4.30 -20.70 3.53
N ALA A 117 -3.06 -20.87 3.05
CA ALA A 117 -2.73 -21.86 2.03
C ALA A 117 -3.15 -23.27 2.45
N ARG A 118 -2.80 -23.67 3.68
CA ARG A 118 -3.12 -24.98 4.21
C ARG A 118 -4.62 -25.26 4.28
N VAL A 119 -5.41 -24.26 4.69
CA VAL A 119 -6.87 -24.44 4.86
C VAL A 119 -7.66 -24.24 3.60
N TRP A 120 -7.15 -23.49 2.60
CA TRP A 120 -7.89 -23.19 1.37
C TRP A 120 -7.40 -24.04 0.18
N THR A 121 -6.13 -23.94 -0.20
CA THR A 121 -5.60 -24.57 -1.41
C THR A 121 -4.95 -25.93 -1.17
N GLY A 122 -4.47 -26.20 0.03
CA GLY A 122 -3.85 -27.47 0.43
C GLY A 122 -2.41 -27.33 0.90
N ARG A 123 -1.90 -28.39 1.54
CA ARG A 123 -0.56 -28.42 2.14
C ARG A 123 0.58 -28.22 1.13
N ASP A 124 0.40 -28.73 -0.08
CA ASP A 124 1.36 -28.65 -1.19
C ASP A 124 1.65 -27.25 -1.66
N THR A 125 0.71 -26.33 -1.44
CA THR A 125 0.83 -24.92 -1.82
C THR A 125 1.51 -24.04 -0.75
N VAL A 126 1.69 -24.55 0.48
CA VAL A 126 2.22 -23.76 1.61
C VAL A 126 3.63 -23.25 1.33
N ALA A 127 4.54 -24.12 0.89
CA ALA A 127 5.92 -23.75 0.62
C ALA A 127 6.03 -22.63 -0.46
N PRO A 128 5.43 -22.76 -1.66
CA PRO A 128 5.46 -21.68 -2.62
C PRO A 128 4.73 -20.42 -2.10
N ALA A 129 3.62 -20.53 -1.38
CA ALA A 129 2.89 -19.38 -0.85
C ALA A 129 3.74 -18.53 0.10
N VAL A 130 4.47 -19.13 1.04
CA VAL A 130 5.30 -18.39 1.99
C VAL A 130 6.48 -17.70 1.32
N TRP A 131 7.12 -18.34 0.32
CA TRP A 131 8.20 -17.72 -0.43
C TRP A 131 7.72 -16.57 -1.32
N LEU A 132 6.57 -16.73 -1.99
CA LEU A 132 5.94 -15.66 -2.75
C LEU A 132 5.55 -14.48 -1.85
N THR A 133 5.02 -14.75 -0.66
CA THR A 133 4.68 -13.70 0.32
C THR A 133 5.91 -12.99 0.86
N ALA A 134 6.98 -13.74 1.13
CA ALA A 134 8.22 -13.17 1.65
C ALA A 134 8.89 -12.23 0.65
N GLY A 135 9.02 -12.66 -0.62
CA GLY A 135 9.76 -11.96 -1.66
C GLY A 135 8.98 -10.92 -2.47
N SER A 136 7.63 -10.88 -2.39
CA SER A 136 6.81 -9.97 -3.19
C SER A 136 7.22 -8.50 -3.04
N PRO A 137 7.66 -7.82 -4.13
CA PRO A 137 8.06 -6.42 -4.06
C PRO A 137 6.91 -5.49 -3.62
N PHE A 138 5.68 -5.79 -4.01
CA PHE A 138 4.49 -5.06 -3.60
C PHE A 138 4.25 -5.16 -2.08
N LEU A 139 4.39 -6.35 -1.50
CA LEU A 139 4.24 -6.55 -0.06
C LEU A 139 5.38 -5.90 0.73
N VAL A 140 6.61 -5.91 0.21
CA VAL A 140 7.75 -5.20 0.83
C VAL A 140 7.49 -3.71 0.83
N TRP A 141 7.03 -3.12 -0.29
CA TRP A 141 6.67 -1.70 -0.39
C TRP A 141 5.70 -1.28 0.70
N TYR A 142 4.54 -1.96 0.82
CA TYR A 142 3.51 -1.61 1.81
C TYR A 142 3.87 -1.98 3.25
N SER A 143 4.85 -2.83 3.45
CA SER A 143 5.42 -3.10 4.78
C SER A 143 6.43 -2.03 5.22
N GLN A 144 7.01 -1.29 4.26
CA GLN A 144 7.93 -0.17 4.51
C GLN A 144 7.25 1.20 4.44
N GLU A 145 5.95 1.23 4.65
CA GLU A 145 5.13 2.43 4.60
C GLU A 145 4.34 2.59 5.90
N CYS A 146 4.32 3.80 6.47
CA CYS A 146 3.52 4.12 7.65
C CYS A 146 2.03 4.24 7.26
N ARG A 147 1.48 3.14 6.71
CA ARG A 147 0.09 3.05 6.25
C ARG A 147 -0.53 1.72 6.66
N ASN A 148 -1.82 1.70 6.79
CA ASN A 148 -2.61 0.59 7.33
C ASN A 148 -2.75 -0.65 6.42
N TYR A 149 -2.15 -0.65 5.21
CA TYR A 149 -2.34 -1.76 4.25
C TYR A 149 -1.74 -3.08 4.70
N ALA A 150 -0.59 -3.07 5.39
CA ALA A 150 0.01 -4.28 5.95
C ALA A 150 -0.87 -4.90 7.06
N PHE A 151 -1.48 -4.06 7.90
CA PHE A 151 -2.43 -4.49 8.92
C PHE A 151 -3.72 -5.06 8.31
N LEU A 152 -4.27 -4.37 7.30
CA LEU A 152 -5.41 -4.85 6.52
C LEU A 152 -5.14 -6.24 5.93
N LEU A 153 -4.00 -6.40 5.25
CA LEU A 153 -3.61 -7.68 4.63
C LEU A 153 -3.47 -8.79 5.65
N LEU A 154 -2.81 -8.53 6.77
CA LEU A 154 -2.66 -9.51 7.85
C LEU A 154 -4.03 -9.91 8.42
N GLY A 155 -4.85 -8.92 8.81
CA GLY A 155 -6.18 -9.16 9.36
C GLY A 155 -7.11 -9.88 8.37
N ALA A 156 -7.15 -9.44 7.11
CA ALA A 156 -7.96 -10.06 6.06
C ALA A 156 -7.53 -11.50 5.75
N THR A 157 -6.21 -11.76 5.72
CA THR A 157 -5.66 -13.11 5.52
C THR A 157 -6.04 -14.04 6.67
N LEU A 158 -5.88 -13.57 7.91
CA LEU A 158 -6.25 -14.33 9.12
C LEU A 158 -7.76 -14.56 9.18
N ALA A 159 -8.58 -13.55 8.88
CA ALA A 159 -10.04 -13.67 8.85
C ALA A 159 -10.49 -14.70 7.81
N THR A 160 -9.92 -14.63 6.61
CA THR A 160 -10.26 -15.56 5.53
C THR A 160 -9.81 -16.99 5.87
N ALA A 161 -8.62 -17.18 6.45
CA ALA A 161 -8.16 -18.49 6.92
C ALA A 161 -9.08 -19.06 8.00
N ALA A 162 -9.45 -18.24 8.99
CA ALA A 162 -10.39 -18.63 10.05
C ALA A 162 -11.78 -18.98 9.50
N LEU A 163 -12.25 -18.26 8.45
CA LEU A 163 -13.52 -18.56 7.77
C LEU A 163 -13.49 -19.95 7.10
N PHE A 164 -12.42 -20.28 6.38
CA PHE A 164 -12.28 -21.59 5.74
C PHE A 164 -12.15 -22.72 6.76
N GLU A 165 -11.50 -22.48 7.89
CA GLU A 165 -11.45 -23.43 9.01
C GLU A 165 -12.84 -23.63 9.63
N LEU A 166 -13.56 -22.53 9.90
CA LEU A 166 -14.89 -22.51 10.48
C LEU A 166 -15.91 -23.23 9.57
N ALA A 167 -15.75 -23.17 8.27
CA ALA A 167 -16.59 -23.90 7.32
C ALA A 167 -16.45 -25.44 7.47
N ARG A 168 -15.31 -25.92 8.00
CA ARG A 168 -15.04 -27.33 8.27
C ARG A 168 -15.45 -27.74 9.69
N HIS A 169 -15.10 -26.91 10.66
CA HIS A 169 -15.30 -27.16 12.09
C HIS A 169 -15.84 -25.90 12.78
N CYS A 170 -17.17 -25.83 12.95
CA CYS A 170 -17.82 -24.67 13.59
C CYS A 170 -17.73 -24.78 15.12
N GLY A 171 -16.56 -24.42 15.68
CA GLY A 171 -16.31 -24.35 17.12
C GLY A 171 -16.18 -22.91 17.61
N ARG A 172 -16.43 -22.67 18.93
CA ARG A 172 -16.32 -21.35 19.55
C ARG A 172 -14.95 -20.68 19.31
N GLY A 173 -13.86 -21.44 19.36
CA GLY A 173 -12.52 -20.93 19.09
C GLY A 173 -12.32 -20.47 17.64
N ALA A 174 -12.91 -21.15 16.64
CA ALA A 174 -12.85 -20.73 15.23
C ALA A 174 -13.66 -19.44 15.01
N VAL A 175 -14.84 -19.31 15.65
CA VAL A 175 -15.65 -18.08 15.61
C VAL A 175 -14.89 -16.91 16.22
N LEU A 176 -14.26 -17.11 17.39
CA LEU A 176 -13.47 -16.06 18.05
C LEU A 176 -12.27 -15.63 17.20
N ARG A 177 -11.52 -16.57 16.62
CA ARG A 177 -10.41 -16.24 15.69
C ARG A 177 -10.90 -15.41 14.50
N TYR A 178 -12.02 -15.82 13.90
CA TYR A 178 -12.61 -15.07 12.81
C TYR A 178 -13.04 -13.65 13.24
N LEU A 179 -13.74 -13.52 14.38
CA LEU A 179 -14.19 -12.21 14.90
C LEU A 179 -13.00 -11.28 15.15
N LEU A 180 -11.97 -11.76 15.86
CA LEU A 180 -10.80 -10.95 16.18
C LEU A 180 -10.03 -10.53 14.92
N ALA A 181 -9.85 -11.44 13.97
CA ALA A 181 -9.16 -11.13 12.71
C ALA A 181 -9.96 -10.18 11.82
N ALA A 182 -11.27 -10.39 11.70
CA ALA A 182 -12.16 -9.51 10.95
C ALA A 182 -12.27 -8.12 11.60
N ALA A 183 -12.30 -8.04 12.94
CA ALA A 183 -12.24 -6.78 13.67
C ALA A 183 -10.91 -6.05 13.41
N ALA A 184 -9.77 -6.76 13.49
CA ALA A 184 -8.47 -6.17 13.20
C ALA A 184 -8.38 -5.65 11.76
N ALA A 185 -8.91 -6.39 10.78
CA ALA A 185 -8.96 -5.95 9.38
C ALA A 185 -9.83 -4.70 9.20
N THR A 186 -11.05 -4.71 9.75
CA THR A 186 -12.03 -3.61 9.65
C THR A 186 -11.51 -2.35 10.35
N LEU A 187 -10.95 -2.49 11.57
CA LEU A 187 -10.36 -1.39 12.34
C LEU A 187 -9.03 -0.89 11.75
N SER A 188 -8.47 -1.61 10.78
CA SER A 188 -7.33 -1.12 9.99
C SER A 188 -7.80 -0.37 8.76
N ASN A 189 -8.70 -0.96 7.95
CA ASN A 189 -9.16 -0.35 6.73
C ASN A 189 -10.48 -0.99 6.26
N LEU A 190 -11.46 -0.15 5.93
CA LEU A 190 -12.78 -0.57 5.45
C LEU A 190 -12.76 -1.33 4.12
N SER A 191 -11.65 -1.31 3.37
CA SER A 191 -11.51 -2.15 2.17
C SER A 191 -11.61 -3.65 2.47
N PHE A 192 -11.57 -4.07 3.73
CA PHE A 192 -11.94 -5.43 4.13
C PHE A 192 -13.37 -5.79 3.71
N ALA A 193 -14.29 -4.81 3.67
CA ALA A 193 -15.67 -5.00 3.20
C ALA A 193 -15.75 -5.51 1.74
N LEU A 194 -14.74 -5.29 0.92
CA LEU A 194 -14.66 -5.83 -0.44
C LEU A 194 -14.59 -7.37 -0.48
N LEU A 195 -14.27 -8.01 0.65
CA LEU A 195 -14.29 -9.48 0.80
C LEU A 195 -15.65 -10.02 1.25
N LEU A 196 -16.62 -9.15 1.60
CA LEU A 196 -17.94 -9.60 2.04
C LEU A 196 -18.64 -10.57 1.06
N PRO A 197 -18.56 -10.40 -0.29
CA PRO A 197 -19.15 -11.37 -1.23
C PRO A 197 -18.58 -12.78 -1.04
N LEU A 198 -17.25 -12.93 -0.91
CA LEU A 198 -16.60 -14.22 -0.63
C LEU A 198 -17.03 -14.77 0.73
N HIS A 199 -17.01 -13.92 1.76
CA HIS A 199 -17.33 -14.33 3.13
C HIS A 199 -18.80 -14.73 3.24
N ALA A 200 -19.71 -13.95 2.66
CA ALA A 200 -21.14 -14.29 2.61
C ALA A 200 -21.39 -15.60 1.86
N TRP A 201 -20.76 -15.78 0.72
CA TRP A 201 -20.80 -17.02 -0.03
C TRP A 201 -20.47 -18.23 0.84
N ARG A 202 -19.35 -18.15 1.59
CA ARG A 202 -18.90 -19.24 2.45
C ARG A 202 -19.80 -19.46 3.68
N TRP A 203 -20.39 -18.41 4.24
CA TRP A 203 -21.37 -18.54 5.32
C TRP A 203 -22.67 -19.18 4.85
N LEU A 204 -23.13 -18.89 3.64
CA LEU A 204 -24.39 -19.34 3.07
C LEU A 204 -24.33 -20.73 2.44
N MET A 205 -23.14 -21.26 2.14
CA MET A 205 -22.99 -22.58 1.49
C MET A 205 -23.74 -23.67 2.26
N PRO A 206 -24.42 -24.61 1.53
CA PRO A 206 -25.07 -25.76 2.18
C PRO A 206 -24.04 -26.64 2.92
N GLY A 207 -24.50 -27.38 3.93
CA GLY A 207 -23.67 -28.32 4.69
C GLY A 207 -24.17 -28.55 6.12
N PRO A 208 -23.64 -29.54 6.82
CA PRO A 208 -24.13 -29.98 8.13
C PRO A 208 -24.00 -28.88 9.21
N THR A 209 -23.07 -27.99 9.08
CA THR A 209 -22.81 -26.88 10.03
C THR A 209 -23.51 -25.58 9.66
N ARG A 210 -24.38 -25.56 8.63
CA ARG A 210 -24.98 -24.32 8.07
C ARG A 210 -25.69 -23.48 9.14
N ARG A 211 -26.54 -24.08 10.00
CA ARG A 211 -27.27 -23.36 11.06
C ARG A 211 -26.30 -22.69 12.03
N ALA A 212 -25.30 -23.43 12.52
CA ALA A 212 -24.29 -22.90 13.44
C ALA A 212 -23.48 -21.76 12.79
N ARG A 213 -23.13 -21.88 11.51
CA ARG A 213 -22.44 -20.82 10.75
C ARG A 213 -23.30 -19.58 10.62
N LEU A 214 -24.58 -19.69 10.27
CA LEU A 214 -25.47 -18.55 10.14
C LEU A 214 -25.65 -17.79 11.48
N VAL A 215 -25.81 -18.52 12.60
CA VAL A 215 -25.83 -17.93 13.94
C VAL A 215 -24.51 -17.21 14.23
N SER A 216 -23.38 -17.84 13.93
CA SER A 216 -22.06 -17.23 14.12
C SER A 216 -21.87 -16.00 13.22
N ALA A 217 -22.36 -16.03 11.98
CA ALA A 217 -22.34 -14.87 11.08
C ALA A 217 -23.13 -13.69 11.65
N ALA A 218 -24.31 -13.94 12.21
CA ALA A 218 -25.12 -12.91 12.85
C ALA A 218 -24.40 -12.29 14.06
N VAL A 219 -23.81 -13.12 14.92
CA VAL A 219 -23.03 -12.66 16.09
C VAL A 219 -21.81 -11.83 15.65
N VAL A 220 -21.07 -12.30 14.67
CA VAL A 220 -19.90 -11.59 14.12
C VAL A 220 -20.34 -10.30 13.46
N GLY A 221 -21.40 -10.32 12.64
CA GLY A 221 -21.92 -9.15 11.97
C GLY A 221 -22.36 -8.06 12.96
N ALA A 222 -23.10 -8.45 14.02
CA ALA A 222 -23.48 -7.54 15.09
C ALA A 222 -22.26 -6.96 15.83
N GLY A 223 -21.27 -7.80 16.15
CA GLY A 223 -20.03 -7.37 16.79
C GLY A 223 -19.22 -6.40 15.94
N LEU A 224 -19.07 -6.66 14.64
CA LEU A 224 -18.39 -5.76 13.72
C LEU A 224 -19.15 -4.45 13.54
N LEU A 225 -20.48 -4.50 13.42
CA LEU A 225 -21.30 -3.29 13.32
C LEU A 225 -21.14 -2.41 14.57
N LEU A 226 -21.17 -3.02 15.75
CA LEU A 226 -20.92 -2.30 17.00
C LEU A 226 -19.54 -1.65 17.03
N LEU A 227 -18.48 -2.38 16.59
CA LEU A 227 -17.12 -1.86 16.52
C LEU A 227 -16.96 -0.71 15.53
N VAL A 228 -17.66 -0.74 14.41
CA VAL A 228 -17.60 0.30 13.36
C VAL A 228 -18.51 1.49 13.67
N SER A 229 -19.54 1.30 14.51
CA SER A 229 -20.56 2.34 14.78
C SER A 229 -20.00 3.71 15.17
N PRO A 230 -18.89 3.86 15.93
CA PRO A 230 -18.34 5.17 16.26
C PRO A 230 -17.82 5.96 15.02
N TRP A 231 -17.48 5.25 13.92
CA TRP A 231 -16.98 5.87 12.67
C TRP A 231 -18.09 6.16 11.65
N LEU A 232 -19.28 5.60 11.79
CA LEU A 232 -20.38 5.81 10.83
C LEU A 232 -20.70 7.30 10.60
N PRO A 233 -20.75 8.18 11.64
CA PRO A 233 -20.98 9.61 11.44
C PRO A 233 -19.86 10.29 10.63
N ALA A 234 -18.60 9.93 10.87
CA ALA A 234 -17.46 10.46 10.12
C ALA A 234 -17.52 10.04 8.64
N MET A 235 -17.84 8.79 8.37
CA MET A 235 -18.04 8.30 6.99
C MET A 235 -19.12 9.06 6.24
N GLY A 236 -20.23 9.40 6.93
CA GLY A 236 -21.30 10.20 6.33
C GLY A 236 -20.87 11.63 5.99
N ARG A 237 -19.93 12.20 6.76
CA ARG A 237 -19.41 13.56 6.51
C ARG A 237 -18.31 13.61 5.44
N ILE A 238 -17.41 12.62 5.45
CA ILE A 238 -16.19 12.62 4.62
C ILE A 238 -16.48 12.13 3.21
N TRP A 239 -17.40 11.18 3.07
CA TRP A 239 -17.69 10.54 1.81
C TRP A 239 -19.03 11.01 1.23
N ASP A 240 -18.98 11.55 0.03
CA ASP A 240 -20.20 11.92 -0.71
C ASP A 240 -20.84 10.66 -1.33
N TRP A 241 -21.66 10.00 -0.52
CA TRP A 241 -22.38 8.79 -0.90
C TRP A 241 -23.37 9.01 -2.04
N SER A 242 -23.79 10.25 -2.29
CA SER A 242 -24.67 10.58 -3.40
C SER A 242 -24.04 10.25 -4.76
N ARG A 243 -22.72 10.20 -4.82
CA ARG A 243 -21.98 9.82 -6.03
C ARG A 243 -22.22 8.38 -6.46
N LEU A 244 -22.69 7.52 -5.59
CA LEU A 244 -23.03 6.14 -5.89
C LEU A 244 -24.49 5.97 -6.34
N ALA A 245 -25.28 7.04 -6.33
CA ALA A 245 -26.66 7.00 -6.79
C ALA A 245 -26.72 6.88 -8.33
N PRO A 246 -27.55 5.97 -8.88
CA PRO A 246 -27.74 5.87 -10.33
C PRO A 246 -28.26 7.19 -10.92
N GLY A 247 -27.70 7.60 -12.07
CA GLY A 247 -28.19 8.75 -12.83
C GLY A 247 -27.78 10.13 -12.28
N ARG A 248 -26.84 10.19 -11.33
CA ARG A 248 -26.31 11.48 -10.87
C ARG A 248 -25.53 12.18 -12.01
N GLU A 249 -25.95 13.39 -12.34
CA GLU A 249 -25.12 14.27 -13.17
C GLU A 249 -23.95 14.81 -12.36
N VAL A 250 -22.72 14.72 -12.92
CA VAL A 250 -21.52 15.30 -12.32
C VAL A 250 -21.56 16.81 -12.57
N PRO A 251 -21.58 17.68 -11.54
CA PRO A 251 -21.55 19.13 -11.74
C PRO A 251 -20.34 19.55 -12.58
N ALA A 252 -20.51 20.50 -13.50
CA ALA A 252 -19.46 20.96 -14.41
C ALA A 252 -18.19 21.43 -13.67
N ALA A 253 -18.34 22.02 -12.48
CA ALA A 253 -17.22 22.40 -11.61
C ALA A 253 -16.40 21.20 -11.10
N GLU A 254 -17.04 20.07 -10.80
CA GLU A 254 -16.36 18.83 -10.39
C GLU A 254 -15.73 18.12 -11.58
N ALA A 255 -16.41 18.12 -12.74
CA ALA A 255 -15.89 17.56 -13.97
C ALA A 255 -14.63 18.29 -14.46
N GLY A 256 -14.56 19.61 -14.23
CA GLY A 256 -13.38 20.43 -14.54
C GLY A 256 -12.13 20.09 -13.71
N LEU A 257 -12.31 19.56 -12.49
CA LEU A 257 -11.19 19.22 -11.59
C LEU A 257 -10.68 17.78 -11.76
N ARG A 258 -11.57 16.82 -12.07
CA ARG A 258 -11.22 15.37 -12.09
C ARG A 258 -11.66 14.65 -13.36
N GLY A 259 -12.26 15.38 -14.32
CA GLY A 259 -12.95 14.77 -15.45
C GLY A 259 -14.27 14.08 -15.06
N PRO A 260 -14.99 13.49 -16.03
CA PRO A 260 -16.29 12.86 -15.79
C PRO A 260 -16.19 11.57 -14.96
N HIS A 261 -15.05 10.91 -14.97
CA HIS A 261 -14.76 9.72 -14.17
C HIS A 261 -13.24 9.53 -14.00
N THR A 262 -12.86 8.75 -12.99
CA THR A 262 -11.45 8.42 -12.68
C THR A 262 -11.08 6.97 -13.04
N MET A 263 -11.96 6.26 -13.74
CA MET A 263 -11.70 4.91 -14.23
C MET A 263 -10.95 4.96 -15.58
N HIS A 264 -9.88 4.20 -15.67
CA HIS A 264 -9.11 4.01 -16.90
C HIS A 264 -9.05 2.53 -17.26
N PRO A 265 -9.19 2.12 -18.56
CA PRO A 265 -9.16 0.71 -18.97
C PRO A 265 -7.89 -0.05 -18.52
N ALA A 266 -6.75 0.64 -18.48
CA ALA A 266 -5.48 0.07 -18.01
C ALA A 266 -5.39 -0.10 -16.48
N ALA A 267 -6.36 0.37 -15.68
CA ALA A 267 -6.28 0.37 -14.22
C ALA A 267 -6.20 -1.05 -13.63
N VAL A 268 -7.03 -1.98 -14.12
CA VAL A 268 -6.99 -3.39 -13.67
C VAL A 268 -5.72 -4.10 -14.14
N PRO A 269 -5.32 -4.06 -15.43
CA PRO A 269 -4.03 -4.58 -15.87
C PRO A 269 -2.84 -4.01 -15.08
N PHE A 270 -2.83 -2.70 -14.81
CA PHE A 270 -1.80 -2.08 -13.98
C PHE A 270 -1.81 -2.61 -12.54
N ALA A 271 -2.98 -2.84 -11.95
CA ALA A 271 -3.06 -3.43 -10.61
C ALA A 271 -2.50 -4.85 -10.57
N LEU A 272 -2.79 -5.68 -11.57
CA LEU A 272 -2.24 -7.03 -11.69
C LEU A 272 -0.71 -6.99 -11.88
N HIS A 273 -0.21 -6.08 -12.71
CA HIS A 273 1.23 -5.85 -12.86
C HIS A 273 1.88 -5.41 -11.55
N ALA A 274 1.27 -4.45 -10.83
CA ALA A 274 1.78 -4.00 -9.54
C ALA A 274 1.78 -5.14 -8.50
N PHE A 275 0.77 -6.00 -8.47
CA PHE A 275 0.75 -7.18 -7.61
C PHE A 275 1.85 -8.18 -7.95
N ALA A 276 2.15 -8.33 -9.24
CA ALA A 276 3.20 -9.23 -9.73
C ALA A 276 4.61 -8.69 -9.48
N MET A 277 4.86 -7.41 -9.76
CA MET A 277 6.20 -6.83 -9.87
C MET A 277 6.49 -5.65 -8.90
N GLY A 278 5.47 -5.22 -8.13
CA GLY A 278 5.58 -3.97 -7.35
C GLY A 278 5.56 -2.73 -8.25
N TYR A 279 6.00 -1.60 -7.70
CA TYR A 279 6.06 -0.32 -8.41
C TYR A 279 7.44 -0.03 -9.04
N SER A 280 8.36 -0.98 -8.95
CA SER A 280 9.75 -0.87 -9.42
C SER A 280 10.14 -1.92 -10.47
N GLY A 281 9.20 -2.78 -10.85
CA GLY A 281 9.40 -3.81 -11.87
C GLY A 281 8.99 -3.38 -13.27
N GLY A 282 9.14 -2.10 -13.62
CA GLY A 282 8.76 -1.51 -14.89
C GLY A 282 8.89 0.02 -14.81
N PRO A 283 8.02 0.80 -15.47
CA PRO A 283 8.03 2.24 -15.37
C PRO A 283 7.74 2.72 -13.95
N SER A 284 8.40 3.78 -13.51
CA SER A 284 8.12 4.41 -12.23
C SER A 284 6.77 5.13 -12.25
N LEU A 285 6.17 5.34 -11.07
CA LEU A 285 4.89 6.07 -10.96
C LEU A 285 4.98 7.49 -11.52
N ARG A 286 6.15 8.16 -11.44
CA ARG A 286 6.37 9.49 -12.03
C ARG A 286 6.42 9.46 -13.55
N GLU A 287 7.11 8.48 -14.14
CA GLU A 287 7.12 8.28 -15.59
C GLU A 287 5.71 8.06 -16.13
N LEU A 288 4.93 7.21 -15.43
CA LEU A 288 3.52 6.95 -15.80
C LEU A 288 2.62 8.19 -15.68
N ARG A 289 2.87 9.09 -14.72
CA ARG A 289 2.10 10.33 -14.59
C ARG A 289 2.47 11.35 -15.67
N ARG A 290 3.77 11.46 -16.00
CA ARG A 290 4.25 12.42 -17.02
C ARG A 290 3.86 12.03 -18.44
N SER A 291 4.05 10.77 -18.81
CA SER A 291 3.78 10.25 -20.15
C SER A 291 3.48 8.76 -20.10
N PRO A 292 2.22 8.36 -19.87
CA PRO A 292 1.84 6.95 -19.77
C PRO A 292 2.29 6.12 -20.97
N GLU A 293 2.03 6.61 -22.19
CA GLU A 293 2.40 5.91 -23.42
C GLU A 293 3.91 5.82 -23.62
N GLY A 294 4.64 6.91 -23.38
CA GLY A 294 6.10 6.95 -23.45
C GLY A 294 6.74 6.00 -22.45
N ALA A 295 6.23 5.97 -21.22
CA ALA A 295 6.69 5.08 -20.16
C ALA A 295 6.46 3.60 -20.52
N VAL A 296 5.27 3.26 -21.03
CA VAL A 296 4.96 1.88 -21.47
C VAL A 296 5.86 1.47 -22.65
N ARG A 297 6.08 2.34 -23.63
CA ARG A 297 6.99 2.02 -24.76
C ARG A 297 8.43 1.81 -24.29
N ALA A 298 8.95 2.68 -23.42
CA ALA A 298 10.31 2.59 -22.91
C ALA A 298 10.56 1.30 -22.11
N HIS A 299 9.56 0.79 -21.41
CA HIS A 299 9.64 -0.41 -20.57
C HIS A 299 8.92 -1.63 -21.18
N PHE A 300 8.61 -1.60 -22.49
CA PHE A 300 7.80 -2.65 -23.13
C PHE A 300 8.33 -4.06 -22.93
N ALA A 301 9.63 -4.28 -23.10
CA ALA A 301 10.25 -5.60 -22.93
C ALA A 301 10.10 -6.15 -21.50
N GLU A 302 10.27 -5.30 -20.49
CA GLU A 302 10.10 -5.66 -19.08
C GLU A 302 8.64 -6.01 -18.77
N LEU A 303 7.70 -5.17 -19.25
CA LEU A 303 6.27 -5.39 -19.08
C LEU A 303 5.81 -6.66 -19.79
N ALA A 304 6.29 -6.91 -21.02
CA ALA A 304 5.98 -8.10 -21.79
C ALA A 304 6.51 -9.38 -21.11
N LEU A 305 7.76 -9.34 -20.61
CA LEU A 305 8.35 -10.47 -19.89
C LEU A 305 7.59 -10.76 -18.60
N ALA A 306 7.30 -9.74 -17.79
CA ALA A 306 6.50 -9.89 -16.58
C ALA A 306 5.09 -10.43 -16.90
N GLY A 307 4.44 -9.86 -17.91
CA GLY A 307 3.12 -10.30 -18.38
C GLY A 307 3.12 -11.76 -18.83
N LEU A 308 4.15 -12.19 -19.59
CA LEU A 308 4.30 -13.58 -20.01
C LEU A 308 4.49 -14.53 -18.81
N VAL A 309 5.41 -14.22 -17.92
CA VAL A 309 5.75 -15.09 -16.77
C VAL A 309 4.57 -15.20 -15.82
N PHE A 310 4.03 -14.06 -15.36
CA PHE A 310 2.92 -14.05 -14.39
C PHE A 310 1.59 -14.40 -15.03
N GLY A 311 1.39 -14.09 -16.32
CA GLY A 311 0.24 -14.55 -17.09
C GLY A 311 0.20 -16.07 -17.25
N LEU A 312 1.34 -16.70 -17.56
CA LEU A 312 1.47 -18.16 -17.60
C LEU A 312 1.21 -18.78 -16.22
N LEU A 313 1.87 -18.26 -15.17
CA LEU A 313 1.68 -18.75 -13.80
C LEU A 313 0.23 -18.55 -13.33
N GLY A 314 -0.41 -17.43 -13.69
CA GLY A 314 -1.82 -17.17 -13.42
C GLY A 314 -2.74 -18.16 -14.12
N ALA A 315 -2.53 -18.42 -15.41
CA ALA A 315 -3.33 -19.37 -16.18
C ALA A 315 -3.19 -20.81 -15.63
N LEU A 316 -1.95 -21.25 -15.35
CA LEU A 316 -1.69 -22.55 -14.73
C LEU A 316 -2.31 -22.64 -13.33
N GLY A 317 -2.22 -21.56 -12.55
CA GLY A 317 -2.80 -21.45 -11.22
C GLY A 317 -4.33 -21.50 -11.24
N LEU A 318 -4.98 -20.78 -12.16
CA LEU A 318 -6.43 -20.85 -12.34
C LEU A 318 -6.88 -22.26 -12.71
N ARG A 319 -6.14 -22.95 -13.58
CA ARG A 319 -6.38 -24.36 -13.87
C ARG A 319 -6.21 -25.25 -12.64
N ALA A 320 -5.20 -24.99 -11.82
CA ALA A 320 -4.94 -25.73 -10.58
C ALA A 320 -6.04 -25.54 -9.53
N VAL A 321 -6.51 -24.31 -9.29
CA VAL A 321 -7.61 -24.03 -8.36
C VAL A 321 -8.95 -24.54 -8.88
N ALA A 322 -9.16 -24.52 -10.21
CA ALA A 322 -10.36 -25.13 -10.83
C ALA A 322 -10.41 -26.64 -10.56
N ARG A 323 -9.29 -27.35 -10.73
CA ARG A 323 -9.20 -28.77 -10.38
C ARG A 323 -9.47 -29.06 -8.89
N ARG A 324 -9.10 -28.12 -8.02
CA ARG A 324 -9.39 -28.16 -6.57
C ARG A 324 -10.82 -27.72 -6.21
N ARG A 325 -11.66 -27.40 -7.22
CA ARG A 325 -13.03 -26.89 -7.06
C ARG A 325 -13.12 -25.58 -6.26
N LEU A 326 -12.11 -24.73 -6.39
CA LEU A 326 -12.00 -23.44 -5.68
C LEU A 326 -12.28 -22.23 -6.61
N LEU A 327 -12.74 -22.46 -7.85
CA LEU A 327 -12.90 -21.39 -8.85
C LEU A 327 -13.91 -20.33 -8.41
N ALA A 328 -15.04 -20.73 -7.80
CA ALA A 328 -16.04 -19.78 -7.31
C ALA A 328 -15.47 -18.83 -6.23
N ASP A 329 -14.72 -19.38 -5.26
CA ASP A 329 -14.05 -18.57 -4.24
C ASP A 329 -13.05 -17.63 -4.89
N THR A 330 -12.23 -18.14 -5.82
CA THR A 330 -11.21 -17.36 -6.55
C THR A 330 -11.87 -16.21 -7.32
N CYS A 331 -12.95 -16.47 -8.04
CA CYS A 331 -13.69 -15.44 -8.78
C CYS A 331 -14.26 -14.37 -7.84
N LEU A 332 -14.92 -14.77 -6.75
CA LEU A 332 -15.45 -13.81 -5.78
C LEU A 332 -14.35 -12.98 -5.12
N TRP A 333 -13.20 -13.60 -4.85
CA TRP A 333 -12.08 -12.90 -4.20
C TRP A 333 -11.35 -11.92 -5.13
N LEU A 334 -11.23 -12.24 -6.41
CA LEU A 334 -10.52 -11.38 -7.38
C LEU A 334 -11.45 -10.39 -8.06
N VAL A 335 -12.63 -10.84 -8.51
CA VAL A 335 -13.51 -10.06 -9.38
C VAL A 335 -14.36 -9.08 -8.58
N ALA A 336 -14.91 -9.47 -7.42
CA ALA A 336 -15.80 -8.59 -6.66
C ALA A 336 -15.10 -7.30 -6.18
N PRO A 337 -13.89 -7.33 -5.58
CA PRO A 337 -13.14 -6.12 -5.24
C PRO A 337 -12.82 -5.24 -6.46
N ALA A 338 -12.39 -5.86 -7.57
CA ALA A 338 -12.07 -5.13 -8.79
C ALA A 338 -13.28 -4.42 -9.37
N LEU A 339 -14.45 -5.09 -9.45
CA LEU A 339 -15.69 -4.51 -9.91
C LEU A 339 -16.18 -3.39 -9.01
N ALA A 340 -16.15 -3.58 -7.68
CA ALA A 340 -16.58 -2.58 -6.73
C ALA A 340 -15.73 -1.29 -6.83
N VAL A 341 -14.40 -1.41 -6.87
CA VAL A 341 -13.51 -0.24 -6.98
C VAL A 341 -13.60 0.39 -8.37
N SER A 342 -13.80 -0.40 -9.44
CA SER A 342 -14.08 0.14 -10.78
C SER A 342 -15.38 0.94 -10.81
N TYR A 343 -16.45 0.45 -10.17
CA TYR A 343 -17.70 1.18 -10.02
C TYR A 343 -17.50 2.49 -9.24
N PHE A 344 -16.74 2.47 -8.14
CA PHE A 344 -16.40 3.68 -7.38
C PHE A 344 -15.62 4.70 -8.22
N ALA A 345 -14.68 4.23 -9.05
CA ALA A 345 -13.90 5.10 -9.92
C ALA A 345 -14.73 5.65 -11.09
N ALA A 346 -15.63 4.86 -11.64
CA ALA A 346 -16.54 5.31 -12.69
C ALA A 346 -17.50 6.41 -12.21
N ASN A 347 -17.83 6.44 -10.91
CA ASN A 347 -18.69 7.44 -10.29
C ASN A 347 -17.92 8.57 -9.57
N ASN A 348 -16.62 8.72 -9.77
CA ASN A 348 -15.77 9.69 -9.09
C ASN A 348 -15.82 9.64 -7.54
N PHE A 349 -16.29 8.51 -6.98
CA PHE A 349 -16.33 8.31 -5.52
C PHE A 349 -14.91 8.08 -4.97
N LYS A 350 -14.12 7.26 -5.69
CA LYS A 350 -12.71 6.98 -5.35
C LYS A 350 -11.96 6.65 -6.63
N VAL A 351 -10.74 7.18 -6.81
CA VAL A 351 -9.88 6.80 -7.94
C VAL A 351 -9.54 5.31 -7.88
N PHE A 352 -9.37 4.67 -9.04
CA PHE A 352 -8.86 3.30 -9.07
C PHE A 352 -7.36 3.29 -8.77
N HIS A 353 -6.96 2.55 -7.75
CA HIS A 353 -5.54 2.36 -7.41
C HIS A 353 -5.33 0.92 -6.89
N PRO A 354 -4.20 0.24 -7.20
CA PRO A 354 -3.92 -1.13 -6.74
C PRO A 354 -4.10 -1.33 -5.23
N ARG A 355 -3.75 -0.33 -4.41
CA ARG A 355 -3.91 -0.38 -2.95
C ARG A 355 -5.34 -0.56 -2.47
N TYR A 356 -6.34 -0.17 -3.26
CA TYR A 356 -7.75 -0.28 -2.86
C TYR A 356 -8.33 -1.67 -3.09
N ILE A 357 -7.73 -2.45 -3.98
CA ILE A 357 -8.06 -3.87 -4.18
C ILE A 357 -7.00 -4.81 -3.60
N VAL A 358 -6.15 -4.30 -2.70
CA VAL A 358 -5.03 -5.08 -2.12
C VAL A 358 -5.49 -6.34 -1.38
N VAL A 359 -6.72 -6.37 -0.89
CA VAL A 359 -7.34 -7.56 -0.29
C VAL A 359 -7.43 -8.76 -1.24
N SER A 360 -7.30 -8.55 -2.55
CA SER A 360 -7.23 -9.61 -3.57
C SER A 360 -5.84 -10.22 -3.71
N LEU A 361 -4.79 -9.55 -3.24
CA LEU A 361 -3.41 -10.00 -3.40
C LEU A 361 -3.12 -11.38 -2.77
N PRO A 362 -3.61 -11.73 -1.56
CA PRO A 362 -3.42 -13.08 -1.01
C PRO A 362 -3.96 -14.16 -1.94
N CYS A 363 -5.11 -13.92 -2.59
CA CYS A 363 -5.67 -14.84 -3.59
C CYS A 363 -4.75 -14.97 -4.81
N CYS A 364 -4.26 -13.86 -5.36
CA CYS A 364 -3.31 -13.86 -6.48
C CYS A 364 -2.07 -14.70 -6.18
N LEU A 365 -1.47 -14.51 -5.00
CA LEU A 365 -0.29 -15.27 -4.58
C LEU A 365 -0.60 -16.75 -4.39
N LEU A 366 -1.78 -17.11 -3.88
CA LEU A 366 -2.20 -18.51 -3.71
C LEU A 366 -2.55 -19.19 -5.04
N VAL A 367 -3.09 -18.45 -6.01
CA VAL A 367 -3.28 -18.95 -7.39
C VAL A 367 -1.92 -19.28 -8.01
N VAL A 368 -0.93 -18.38 -7.89
CA VAL A 368 0.43 -18.63 -8.36
C VAL A 368 1.08 -19.78 -7.58
N ALA A 369 0.89 -19.86 -6.27
CA ALA A 369 1.38 -20.97 -5.44
C ALA A 369 0.80 -22.33 -5.87
N ALA A 370 -0.48 -22.37 -6.26
CA ALA A 370 -1.12 -23.57 -6.79
C ALA A 370 -0.51 -23.98 -8.14
N ALA A 371 -0.14 -23.03 -9.01
CA ALA A 371 0.63 -23.34 -10.22
C ALA A 371 1.95 -24.03 -9.88
N PHE A 372 2.72 -23.45 -8.95
CA PHE A 372 4.00 -24.04 -8.54
C PHE A 372 3.85 -25.43 -7.89
N ALA A 373 2.77 -25.66 -7.15
CA ALA A 373 2.51 -26.98 -6.56
C ALA A 373 2.27 -28.06 -7.61
N ASP A 374 1.61 -27.72 -8.72
CA ASP A 374 1.26 -28.62 -9.80
C ASP A 374 2.37 -28.81 -10.87
N LEU A 375 3.39 -27.97 -10.85
CA LEU A 375 4.53 -28.06 -11.79
C LEU A 375 5.49 -29.19 -11.44
N GLY A 376 6.02 -29.84 -12.47
CA GLY A 376 7.12 -30.80 -12.32
C GLY A 376 8.42 -30.13 -11.79
N PRO A 377 9.34 -30.90 -11.19
CA PRO A 377 10.48 -30.35 -10.45
C PRO A 377 11.40 -29.44 -11.30
N ARG A 378 11.60 -29.74 -12.59
CA ARG A 378 12.42 -28.92 -13.49
C ARG A 378 11.76 -27.57 -13.79
N ALA A 379 10.51 -27.59 -14.25
CA ALA A 379 9.75 -26.38 -14.57
C ALA A 379 9.57 -25.49 -13.33
N ARG A 380 9.29 -26.09 -12.17
CA ARG A 380 9.20 -25.38 -10.88
C ARG A 380 10.49 -24.64 -10.55
N ARG A 381 11.66 -25.28 -10.66
CA ARG A 381 12.96 -24.64 -10.38
C ARG A 381 13.26 -23.50 -11.35
N VAL A 382 13.02 -23.71 -12.65
CA VAL A 382 13.26 -22.68 -13.67
C VAL A 382 12.37 -21.47 -13.44
N LEU A 383 11.05 -21.65 -13.31
CA LEU A 383 10.11 -20.54 -13.10
C LEU A 383 10.32 -19.85 -11.75
N ALA A 384 10.64 -20.59 -10.68
CA ALA A 384 11.02 -20.00 -9.40
C ALA A 384 12.28 -19.14 -9.51
N GLY A 385 13.29 -19.61 -10.25
CA GLY A 385 14.50 -18.83 -10.55
C GLY A 385 14.19 -17.54 -11.34
N VAL A 386 13.36 -17.63 -12.37
CA VAL A 386 12.93 -16.46 -13.16
C VAL A 386 12.19 -15.45 -12.28
N VAL A 387 11.20 -15.88 -11.49
CA VAL A 387 10.48 -15.00 -10.56
C VAL A 387 11.42 -14.38 -9.53
N ALA A 388 12.36 -15.16 -8.97
CA ALA A 388 13.34 -14.67 -8.02
C ALA A 388 14.25 -13.58 -8.63
N VAL A 389 14.71 -13.74 -9.87
CA VAL A 389 15.51 -12.74 -10.57
C VAL A 389 14.70 -11.47 -10.85
N LEU A 390 13.48 -11.60 -11.39
CA LEU A 390 12.61 -10.46 -11.65
C LEU A 390 12.34 -9.66 -10.36
N TRP A 391 12.05 -10.34 -9.27
CA TRP A 391 11.80 -9.69 -7.98
C TRP A 391 13.07 -9.12 -7.33
N ALA A 392 14.21 -9.79 -7.47
CA ALA A 392 15.50 -9.25 -7.01
C ALA A 392 15.83 -7.93 -7.72
N VAL A 393 15.61 -7.86 -9.05
CA VAL A 393 15.78 -6.61 -9.81
C VAL A 393 14.81 -5.54 -9.34
N ALA A 394 13.52 -5.87 -9.18
CA ALA A 394 12.52 -4.92 -8.70
C ALA A 394 12.85 -4.39 -7.29
N LEU A 395 13.23 -5.28 -6.36
CA LEU A 395 13.63 -4.90 -4.99
C LEU A 395 14.92 -4.08 -4.97
N ALA A 396 15.91 -4.40 -5.80
CA ALA A 396 17.14 -3.62 -5.93
C ALA A 396 16.85 -2.20 -6.46
N ARG A 397 16.03 -2.08 -7.49
CA ARG A 397 15.57 -0.79 -8.01
C ARG A 397 14.85 0.04 -6.94
N MET A 398 13.92 -0.60 -6.20
CA MET A 398 13.21 0.06 -5.10
C MET A 398 14.16 0.55 -4.01
N ALA A 399 15.21 -0.19 -3.71
CA ALA A 399 16.16 0.11 -2.65
C ALA A 399 17.24 1.14 -3.05
N PHE A 400 17.67 1.17 -4.31
CA PHE A 400 18.88 1.87 -4.73
C PHE A 400 18.67 2.89 -5.86
N GLU A 401 17.60 2.81 -6.66
CA GLU A 401 17.33 3.78 -7.72
C GLU A 401 16.37 4.89 -7.24
N PRO A 402 16.81 6.17 -7.18
CA PRO A 402 15.99 7.27 -6.67
C PRO A 402 14.66 7.44 -7.41
N LYS A 403 14.59 7.14 -8.72
CA LYS A 403 13.36 7.31 -9.50
C LYS A 403 12.18 6.44 -9.03
N TYR A 404 12.45 5.34 -8.34
CA TYR A 404 11.43 4.48 -7.72
C TYR A 404 11.16 4.82 -6.26
N GLY A 405 11.95 5.75 -5.69
CA GLY A 405 11.75 6.23 -4.31
C GLY A 405 10.64 7.27 -4.22
N ARG A 406 10.24 7.53 -2.98
CA ARG A 406 9.33 8.63 -2.62
C ARG A 406 10.03 9.98 -2.77
N GLU A 407 9.28 11.07 -2.66
CA GLU A 407 9.80 12.43 -2.67
C GLU A 407 10.77 12.63 -1.49
N ASP A 408 11.94 13.25 -1.74
CA ASP A 408 12.98 13.43 -0.72
C ASP A 408 12.88 14.80 -0.05
N TYR A 409 11.88 14.95 0.80
CA TYR A 409 11.67 16.15 1.59
C TYR A 409 12.77 16.37 2.65
N ARG A 410 13.34 15.29 3.20
CA ARG A 410 14.38 15.38 4.23
C ARG A 410 15.61 16.12 3.70
N THR A 411 16.15 15.69 2.55
CA THR A 411 17.29 16.34 1.92
C THR A 411 16.97 17.77 1.50
N ALA A 412 15.78 17.99 0.90
CA ALA A 412 15.36 19.32 0.50
C ALA A 412 15.33 20.29 1.69
N MET A 413 14.63 19.94 2.77
CA MET A 413 14.48 20.80 3.94
C MET A 413 15.76 20.93 4.78
N SER A 414 16.63 19.92 4.79
CA SER A 414 17.96 20.03 5.39
C SER A 414 18.80 21.12 4.71
N LYS A 415 18.79 21.16 3.38
CA LYS A 415 19.49 22.21 2.62
C LYS A 415 18.87 23.60 2.83
N VAL A 416 17.54 23.69 2.85
CA VAL A 416 16.85 24.96 3.18
C VAL A 416 17.29 25.45 4.54
N ARG A 417 17.21 24.60 5.57
CA ARG A 417 17.60 24.96 6.94
C ARG A 417 19.05 25.43 7.05
N ALA A 418 19.98 24.77 6.34
CA ALA A 418 21.40 25.12 6.36
C ALA A 418 21.71 26.43 5.66
N SER A 419 20.82 26.95 4.81
CA SER A 419 21.06 28.13 3.98
C SER A 419 20.13 29.30 4.30
N MET A 420 19.10 29.11 5.12
CA MET A 420 18.06 30.08 5.42
C MET A 420 18.58 31.19 6.34
N ALA A 421 18.37 32.43 5.96
CA ALA A 421 18.70 33.60 6.76
C ALA A 421 17.54 34.02 7.69
N ALA A 422 17.87 34.86 8.69
CA ALA A 422 16.85 35.42 9.58
C ALA A 422 15.84 36.28 8.81
N GLY A 423 14.56 36.12 9.11
CA GLY A 423 13.48 36.87 8.44
C GLY A 423 12.99 36.25 7.13
N GLU A 424 13.64 35.22 6.61
CA GLU A 424 13.16 34.46 5.46
C GLU A 424 12.07 33.46 5.85
N ARG A 425 11.33 32.94 4.87
CA ARG A 425 10.32 31.91 5.07
C ARG A 425 10.37 30.81 4.01
N VAL A 426 9.71 29.72 4.30
CA VAL A 426 9.44 28.64 3.35
C VAL A 426 8.03 28.79 2.80
N LEU A 427 7.86 28.66 1.47
CA LEU A 427 6.56 28.52 0.81
C LEU A 427 6.46 27.08 0.29
N ALA A 428 5.62 26.29 0.93
CA ALA A 428 5.36 24.91 0.52
C ALA A 428 4.27 24.87 -0.54
N VAL A 429 4.61 24.36 -1.73
CA VAL A 429 3.74 24.26 -2.91
C VAL A 429 3.49 22.80 -3.24
N GLY A 430 2.22 22.39 -3.34
CA GLY A 430 1.79 21.04 -3.65
C GLY A 430 1.50 20.20 -2.41
N ALA A 431 2.48 19.71 -1.69
CA ALA A 431 2.31 18.90 -0.46
C ALA A 431 2.98 19.57 0.74
N PRO A 432 2.25 20.42 1.50
CA PRO A 432 2.83 21.17 2.61
C PRO A 432 3.17 20.31 3.83
N GLU A 433 2.43 19.25 4.12
CA GLU A 433 2.59 18.47 5.34
C GLU A 433 4.00 17.87 5.52
N PRO A 434 4.62 17.23 4.51
CA PRO A 434 6.00 16.76 4.64
C PRO A 434 7.01 17.91 4.75
N VAL A 435 6.75 19.05 4.10
CA VAL A 435 7.62 20.24 4.20
C VAL A 435 7.61 20.78 5.62
N GLU A 436 6.46 20.86 6.28
CA GLU A 436 6.34 21.26 7.68
C GLU A 436 7.00 20.29 8.64
N TRP A 437 6.82 18.98 8.39
CA TRP A 437 7.43 17.95 9.22
C TRP A 437 8.95 18.08 9.26
N TYR A 438 9.60 18.16 8.11
CA TYR A 438 11.05 18.33 8.02
C TYR A 438 11.51 19.78 8.24
N GLY A 439 10.59 20.73 8.11
CA GLY A 439 10.78 22.16 8.37
C GLY A 439 10.41 22.60 9.78
N ARG A 440 10.28 21.70 10.76
CA ARG A 440 9.95 22.05 12.16
C ARG A 440 10.84 23.15 12.69
N GLY A 441 10.22 24.19 13.27
CA GLY A 441 10.91 25.38 13.76
C GLY A 441 11.21 26.45 12.69
N LEU A 442 10.85 26.22 11.44
CA LEU A 442 10.87 27.24 10.39
C LEU A 442 9.47 27.81 10.16
N THR A 443 9.40 29.05 9.66
CA THR A 443 8.13 29.65 9.23
C THR A 443 7.76 29.08 7.86
N VAL A 444 6.75 28.21 7.82
CA VAL A 444 6.25 27.57 6.60
C VAL A 444 4.88 28.13 6.24
N ALA A 445 4.77 28.75 5.07
CA ALA A 445 3.50 29.13 4.47
C ALA A 445 3.01 28.02 3.53
N ARG A 446 1.72 27.70 3.61
CA ARG A 446 1.09 26.65 2.79
C ARG A 446 0.46 27.24 1.55
N TRP A 447 0.68 26.60 0.42
CA TRP A 447 -0.07 26.90 -0.77
C TRP A 447 -0.39 25.62 -1.58
N TRP A 448 -1.67 25.35 -1.74
CA TRP A 448 -2.17 24.27 -2.58
C TRP A 448 -2.32 24.78 -4.02
N LEU A 449 -1.53 24.21 -4.91
CA LEU A 449 -1.66 24.48 -6.33
C LEU A 449 -2.97 23.98 -6.92
N GLY A 450 -3.80 23.20 -6.36
CA GLY A 450 -5.10 22.69 -6.85
C GLY A 450 -5.69 23.38 -8.09
N VAL A 451 -4.84 23.78 -9.04
CA VAL A 451 -5.07 24.85 -10.00
C VAL A 451 -4.57 24.46 -11.39
N ALA A 452 -4.93 23.27 -11.81
CA ALA A 452 -4.96 23.03 -13.26
C ALA A 452 -5.88 24.05 -14.02
N GLY A 453 -6.49 25.01 -13.33
CA GLY A 453 -7.48 25.91 -13.90
C GLY A 453 -7.31 27.41 -13.74
N ARG A 454 -6.32 27.93 -12.98
CA ARG A 454 -6.23 29.40 -12.74
C ARG A 454 -4.77 29.91 -12.69
N PRO A 455 -4.08 30.03 -13.82
CA PRO A 455 -2.70 30.54 -13.88
C PRO A 455 -2.56 31.96 -13.30
N GLU A 456 -3.57 32.81 -13.43
CA GLU A 456 -3.58 34.18 -12.91
C GLU A 456 -3.51 34.20 -11.37
N ARG A 457 -4.26 33.34 -10.70
CA ARG A 457 -4.24 33.20 -9.25
C ARG A 457 -2.89 32.71 -8.73
N MET A 458 -2.24 31.81 -9.48
CA MET A 458 -0.90 31.34 -9.17
C MET A 458 0.11 32.49 -9.18
N GLN A 459 0.11 33.30 -10.25
CA GLN A 459 1.04 34.42 -10.38
C GLN A 459 0.82 35.46 -9.28
N GLN A 460 -0.43 35.80 -8.97
CA GLN A 460 -0.76 36.73 -7.90
C GLN A 460 -0.29 36.19 -6.53
N THR A 461 -0.63 34.96 -6.15
CA THR A 461 -0.26 34.38 -4.86
C THR A 461 1.25 34.27 -4.69
N LEU A 462 1.97 33.88 -5.75
CA LEU A 462 3.44 33.83 -5.72
C LEU A 462 4.01 35.23 -5.56
N THR A 463 3.52 36.22 -6.33
CA THR A 463 4.00 37.61 -6.27
C THR A 463 3.80 38.19 -4.86
N GLU A 464 2.59 38.05 -4.29
CA GLU A 464 2.28 38.50 -2.91
C GLU A 464 3.15 37.79 -1.88
N SER A 465 3.32 36.48 -2.05
CA SER A 465 4.16 35.69 -1.16
C SER A 465 5.62 36.10 -1.22
N LEU A 466 6.17 36.34 -2.40
CA LEU A 466 7.58 36.74 -2.57
C LEU A 466 7.85 38.16 -2.08
N ALA A 467 6.87 39.07 -2.17
CA ALA A 467 7.00 40.45 -1.71
C ALA A 467 6.95 40.60 -0.18
N ALA A 468 6.39 39.63 0.54
CA ALA A 468 6.08 39.79 1.96
C ALA A 468 7.31 39.71 2.90
N VAL A 469 8.42 39.11 2.45
CA VAL A 469 9.64 38.86 3.27
C VAL A 469 10.90 39.07 2.43
N PRO A 470 12.09 39.29 3.03
CA PRO A 470 13.34 39.54 2.31
C PRO A 470 13.76 38.42 1.37
N GLY A 471 13.50 37.16 1.75
CA GLY A 471 13.77 35.97 0.94
C GLY A 471 12.74 34.87 1.19
N THR A 472 12.38 34.14 0.14
CA THR A 472 11.42 33.04 0.21
C THR A 472 12.03 31.79 -0.42
N TRP A 473 11.98 30.68 0.33
CA TRP A 473 12.34 29.35 -0.10
C TRP A 473 11.10 28.64 -0.64
N VAL A 474 10.93 28.62 -1.95
CA VAL A 474 9.79 27.93 -2.59
C VAL A 474 10.12 26.47 -2.75
N VAL A 475 9.36 25.59 -2.10
CA VAL A 475 9.51 24.13 -2.14
C VAL A 475 8.33 23.56 -2.93
N LEU A 476 8.56 23.22 -4.19
CA LEU A 476 7.57 22.60 -5.07
C LEU A 476 7.76 21.08 -5.04
N SER A 477 6.73 20.37 -4.68
CA SER A 477 6.69 18.91 -4.68
C SER A 477 5.50 18.39 -5.46
N ARG A 478 5.56 17.15 -5.94
CA ARG A 478 4.49 16.51 -6.72
C ARG A 478 4.08 17.32 -7.96
N ALA A 479 5.05 17.92 -8.62
CA ALA A 479 4.81 18.78 -9.79
C ALA A 479 4.03 18.02 -10.89
N GLU A 480 4.15 16.70 -10.98
CA GLU A 480 3.41 15.87 -11.93
C GLU A 480 1.89 15.88 -11.71
N ASP A 481 1.46 16.08 -10.47
CA ASP A 481 0.03 16.14 -10.11
C ASP A 481 -0.48 17.60 -10.07
N ASP A 482 0.33 18.52 -9.51
CA ASP A 482 -0.10 19.88 -9.16
C ASP A 482 0.33 20.94 -10.20
N ASP A 483 1.41 20.69 -10.93
CA ASP A 483 1.94 21.58 -12.00
C ASP A 483 2.38 20.77 -13.23
N PRO A 484 1.51 19.95 -13.84
CA PRO A 484 1.87 19.04 -14.93
C PRO A 484 2.44 19.75 -16.16
N GLU A 485 2.08 21.02 -16.39
CA GLU A 485 2.59 21.84 -17.47
C GLU A 485 3.86 22.62 -17.10
N GLY A 486 4.32 22.53 -15.84
CA GLY A 486 5.51 23.22 -15.34
C GLY A 486 5.37 24.75 -15.29
N ARG A 487 4.15 25.28 -15.21
CA ARG A 487 3.87 26.73 -15.21
C ARG A 487 4.47 27.44 -14.00
N CYS A 488 4.35 26.83 -12.81
CA CYS A 488 4.92 27.35 -11.56
C CYS A 488 6.45 27.38 -11.64
N ALA A 489 7.05 26.27 -12.05
CA ALA A 489 8.50 26.17 -12.21
C ALA A 489 9.02 27.19 -13.25
N SER A 490 8.38 27.29 -14.42
CA SER A 490 8.76 28.23 -15.47
C SER A 490 8.60 29.68 -15.04
N TRP A 491 7.54 30.00 -14.29
CA TRP A 491 7.32 31.33 -13.75
C TRP A 491 8.41 31.74 -12.73
N LEU A 492 8.78 30.80 -11.85
CA LEU A 492 9.86 30.98 -10.88
C LEU A 492 11.22 31.18 -11.60
N ASP A 493 11.48 30.40 -12.64
CA ASP A 493 12.73 30.50 -13.42
C ASP A 493 12.83 31.82 -14.21
N ALA A 494 11.70 32.37 -14.65
CA ALA A 494 11.66 33.61 -15.46
C ALA A 494 11.73 34.90 -14.64
N ARG A 495 11.42 34.85 -13.33
CA ARG A 495 11.25 36.04 -12.48
C ARG A 495 12.32 36.21 -11.42
N THR A 496 13.55 36.08 -11.76
CA THR A 496 14.64 36.19 -10.79
C THR A 496 14.98 37.64 -10.37
N PRO A 497 15.69 37.76 -9.21
CA PRO A 497 16.88 36.97 -8.95
C PRO A 497 16.60 35.69 -8.15
N VAL A 498 16.67 34.52 -8.83
CA VAL A 498 16.81 33.24 -8.13
C VAL A 498 18.24 33.16 -7.63
N ALA A 499 18.42 33.36 -6.34
CA ALA A 499 19.74 33.29 -5.73
C ALA A 499 20.30 31.85 -5.76
N ARG A 500 19.44 30.84 -5.59
CA ARG A 500 19.82 29.43 -5.60
C ARG A 500 18.67 28.55 -6.08
N ARG A 501 18.99 27.50 -6.84
CA ARG A 501 18.06 26.44 -7.24
C ARG A 501 18.70 25.09 -7.05
N TRP A 502 17.94 24.13 -6.52
CA TRP A 502 18.34 22.72 -6.52
C TRP A 502 17.13 21.80 -6.55
N SER A 503 17.37 20.52 -6.78
CA SER A 503 16.35 19.48 -6.73
C SER A 503 16.81 18.31 -5.88
N ALA A 504 15.89 17.73 -5.15
CA ALA A 504 15.97 16.39 -4.58
C ALA A 504 14.98 15.50 -5.33
N ASN A 505 14.96 14.19 -5.02
CA ASN A 505 14.06 13.29 -5.72
C ASN A 505 12.58 13.72 -5.56
N GLY A 506 11.95 14.19 -6.63
CA GLY A 506 10.55 14.66 -6.64
C GLY A 506 10.25 15.97 -5.91
N VAL A 507 11.29 16.70 -5.47
CA VAL A 507 11.16 18.01 -4.80
C VAL A 507 12.10 19.00 -5.47
N GLN A 508 11.58 20.15 -5.85
CA GLN A 508 12.34 21.25 -6.41
C GLN A 508 12.32 22.42 -5.43
N VAL A 509 13.43 23.13 -5.33
CA VAL A 509 13.59 24.25 -4.39
C VAL A 509 14.19 25.43 -5.09
N TRP A 510 13.58 26.61 -4.90
CA TRP A 510 14.08 27.92 -5.33
C TRP A 510 14.26 28.83 -4.13
N HIS A 511 15.39 29.50 -4.05
CA HIS A 511 15.59 30.61 -3.13
C HIS A 511 15.39 31.91 -3.93
N VAL A 512 14.32 32.62 -3.68
CA VAL A 512 13.95 33.86 -4.34
C VAL A 512 14.13 35.03 -3.39
N MET A 513 15.01 35.97 -3.74
CA MET A 513 15.26 37.18 -2.95
C MET A 513 14.35 38.30 -3.45
N ARG A 514 13.93 39.17 -2.55
CA ARG A 514 13.25 40.42 -2.92
C ARG A 514 14.24 41.37 -3.59
N ALA A 515 13.80 42.05 -4.66
CA ALA A 515 14.70 42.84 -5.54
C ALA A 515 15.43 43.97 -4.80
N ASP A 516 14.79 44.61 -3.83
CA ASP A 516 15.39 45.69 -3.01
C ASP A 516 16.47 45.16 -2.05
N VAL A 517 16.38 43.92 -1.61
CA VAL A 517 17.41 43.27 -0.76
C VAL A 517 18.64 42.91 -1.58
N VAL A 518 18.45 42.51 -2.84
CA VAL A 518 19.56 42.24 -3.77
C VAL A 518 20.31 43.55 -4.11
N ALA A 519 19.59 44.64 -4.32
CA ALA A 519 20.18 45.93 -4.57
C ALA A 519 20.96 46.52 -3.37
N ALA A 520 20.56 46.15 -2.14
CA ALA A 520 21.22 46.63 -0.91
C ALA A 520 22.40 45.74 -0.45
N GLY A 521 22.53 44.50 -0.98
CA GLY A 521 23.48 43.49 -0.53
C GLY A 521 24.74 43.30 -1.38
N ASP A 522 25.00 44.10 -2.42
CA ASP A 522 26.20 43.99 -3.26
C ASP A 522 27.16 45.22 -3.13
N PRO A 523 27.98 45.28 -2.05
CA PRO A 523 29.05 46.26 -1.95
C PRO A 523 30.35 45.83 -2.64
N GLN A 524 30.40 44.66 -3.33
CA GLN A 524 31.65 44.16 -3.89
C GLN A 524 31.47 43.55 -5.32
N GLN A 525 31.06 44.34 -6.25
CA GLN A 525 31.48 44.23 -7.65
C GLN A 525 31.92 45.61 -8.16
N SER A 526 33.05 46.07 -7.63
CA SER A 526 33.88 47.04 -8.35
C SER A 526 34.60 46.27 -9.46
N PRO A 527 34.58 46.74 -10.70
CA PRO A 527 35.39 46.14 -11.75
C PRO A 527 36.86 46.56 -11.53
N ASN A 528 37.71 45.57 -11.35
CA ASN A 528 39.14 45.65 -11.67
C ASN A 528 39.53 44.42 -12.46
#